data_c8e448c362e8d71a2a9ac2d43395dc55
#
_entry.id   c8e448c362e8d71a2a9ac2d43395dc55
#
_cell.length_a   1.000
_cell.length_b   1.000
_cell.length_c   1.000
_cell.angle_alpha   90.00
_cell.angle_beta   90.00
_cell.angle_gamma   90.00
#
_symmetry.space_group_name_H-M   'P 1'
#
loop_
_entity.id
_entity.type
_entity.pdbx_description
1 polymer ?
#
loop_
_entity_poly.entity_id
_entity_poly.type
_entity_poly.pdbx_seq_one_letter_code
_entity_poly.pdbx_strand_id
1 'polypeptide(L)'
;ADYVTMSKVEVEKQVSGSASANVHLKSKYRISDIRDWRDIPGWINDADWLFKKIVDECDNDDHLVEIGTYFGQSACCMGELIKNSKKNIIFDSIDSFETLDPSFIAGFHPDQFKDYRFSKELKTAPMSNIVKMHLDILEIDNFVNVKVCESNYAHHFYDDNSLKMVYLDGDHRYDQIFNDMKSFWPKVKSGGYLCGDDIIFDGVKTALSDFKLKYKINSNDVKRNTFCWEIKKR
;
A
#
# COMPACT_ATOMS: atom_id res chain seq x y z
N ALA A 1 -9.57 -27.97 -8.31
CA ALA A 1 -10.17 -26.66 -8.55
C ALA A 1 -9.25 -25.92 -9.52
N ASP A 2 -9.74 -25.66 -10.73
CA ASP A 2 -8.99 -25.04 -11.81
C ASP A 2 -8.74 -23.58 -11.47
N TYR A 3 -7.46 -23.21 -11.31
CA TYR A 3 -7.03 -21.82 -11.18
C TYR A 3 -7.20 -21.15 -12.54
N VAL A 4 -8.18 -20.30 -12.67
CA VAL A 4 -8.31 -19.40 -13.83
C VAL A 4 -7.20 -18.35 -13.72
N THR A 5 -6.18 -18.48 -14.54
CA THR A 5 -5.17 -17.44 -14.73
C THR A 5 -5.81 -16.29 -15.49
N MET A 6 -6.15 -15.20 -14.79
CA MET A 6 -6.60 -13.98 -15.44
C MET A 6 -5.46 -13.36 -16.26
N SER A 7 -5.74 -12.99 -17.50
CA SER A 7 -4.78 -12.30 -18.35
C SER A 7 -4.59 -10.84 -17.89
N LYS A 8 -3.42 -10.24 -18.19
CA LYS A 8 -3.12 -8.82 -17.90
C LYS A 8 -4.26 -7.88 -18.35
N VAL A 9 -4.91 -8.18 -19.47
CA VAL A 9 -6.04 -7.42 -20.04
C VAL A 9 -7.34 -7.55 -19.23
N GLU A 10 -7.58 -8.71 -18.62
CA GLU A 10 -8.78 -8.91 -17.78
C GLU A 10 -8.66 -8.21 -16.43
N VAL A 11 -7.44 -8.18 -15.88
CA VAL A 11 -7.13 -7.47 -14.64
C VAL A 11 -7.23 -5.94 -14.87
N GLU A 12 -6.73 -5.42 -15.98
CA GLU A 12 -6.83 -3.99 -16.34
C GLU A 12 -8.27 -3.51 -16.54
N LYS A 13 -9.20 -4.36 -16.97
CA LYS A 13 -10.62 -4.02 -17.13
C LYS A 13 -11.37 -3.84 -15.81
N GLN A 14 -10.94 -4.48 -14.72
CA GLN A 14 -11.54 -4.29 -13.39
C GLN A 14 -11.12 -2.96 -12.75
N VAL A 15 -10.03 -2.33 -13.22
CA VAL A 15 -9.42 -1.12 -12.61
C VAL A 15 -10.05 0.20 -13.09
N SER A 16 -10.87 0.20 -14.15
CA SER A 16 -11.46 1.43 -14.72
C SER A 16 -12.75 1.89 -14.03
N GLY A 17 -12.69 2.18 -12.73
CA GLY A 17 -13.79 2.82 -11.99
C GLY A 17 -13.74 4.35 -12.18
N SER A 18 -14.84 4.92 -12.66
CA SER A 18 -15.00 6.27 -13.18
C SER A 18 -14.61 7.43 -12.24
N ALA A 19 -13.92 8.44 -12.79
CA ALA A 19 -13.60 9.73 -12.16
C ALA A 19 -14.85 10.54 -11.69
N SER A 20 -16.05 10.22 -12.16
CA SER A 20 -17.29 10.93 -11.81
C SER A 20 -17.80 10.68 -10.40
N ALA A 21 -17.42 9.56 -9.76
CA ALA A 21 -17.84 9.25 -8.40
C ALA A 21 -17.15 10.14 -7.33
N ASN A 22 -15.91 10.60 -7.59
CA ASN A 22 -15.13 11.38 -6.63
C ASN A 22 -15.68 12.81 -6.43
N VAL A 23 -16.20 13.45 -7.47
CA VAL A 23 -16.79 14.80 -7.39
C VAL A 23 -18.03 14.81 -6.50
N HIS A 24 -18.80 13.73 -6.52
CA HIS A 24 -20.04 13.63 -5.73
C HIS A 24 -19.78 13.38 -4.23
N LEU A 25 -18.71 12.67 -3.91
CA LEU A 25 -18.28 12.47 -2.51
C LEU A 25 -17.79 13.78 -1.88
N LYS A 26 -16.94 14.56 -2.56
CA LYS A 26 -16.42 15.85 -2.06
C LYS A 26 -17.53 16.84 -1.67
N SER A 27 -18.63 16.93 -2.43
CA SER A 27 -19.71 17.88 -2.17
C SER A 27 -20.56 17.52 -0.95
N LYS A 28 -20.56 16.25 -0.53
CA LYS A 28 -21.38 15.74 0.58
C LYS A 28 -20.65 15.66 1.91
N TYR A 29 -19.33 15.61 1.92
CA TYR A 29 -18.55 15.39 3.12
C TYR A 29 -17.73 16.63 3.48
N ARG A 30 -18.13 17.32 4.53
CA ARG A 30 -17.25 18.24 5.24
C ARG A 30 -16.27 17.41 6.08
N ILE A 31 -15.24 16.87 5.44
CA ILE A 31 -14.06 16.40 6.14
C ILE A 31 -13.19 17.64 6.32
N SER A 32 -13.57 18.47 7.29
CA SER A 32 -13.07 19.84 7.44
C SER A 32 -11.63 19.91 7.98
N ASP A 33 -11.01 18.77 8.35
CA ASP A 33 -9.81 18.80 9.17
C ASP A 33 -8.66 17.89 8.71
N ILE A 34 -8.73 17.29 7.51
CA ILE A 34 -7.58 16.58 6.91
C ILE A 34 -6.64 17.64 6.32
N ARG A 35 -5.47 17.81 6.94
CA ARG A 35 -4.44 18.77 6.55
C ARG A 35 -3.20 18.10 5.99
N ASP A 36 -2.92 16.90 6.48
CA ASP A 36 -1.84 16.04 6.01
C ASP A 36 -2.18 14.56 6.24
N TRP A 37 -1.30 13.66 5.78
CA TRP A 37 -1.52 12.22 5.87
C TRP A 37 -1.71 11.69 7.32
N ARG A 38 -1.24 12.42 8.34
CA ARG A 38 -1.36 12.02 9.75
C ARG A 38 -2.78 12.12 10.28
N ASP A 39 -3.59 12.96 9.63
CA ASP A 39 -5.01 13.11 9.96
C ASP A 39 -5.87 11.95 9.40
N ILE A 40 -5.29 11.07 8.55
CA ILE A 40 -5.97 9.92 7.95
C ILE A 40 -5.86 8.72 8.89
N PRO A 41 -6.96 7.97 9.14
CA PRO A 41 -6.91 6.77 9.97
C PRO A 41 -5.96 5.70 9.39
N GLY A 42 -5.12 5.14 10.26
CA GLY A 42 -4.18 4.09 9.89
C GLY A 42 -3.05 3.94 10.91
N TRP A 43 -2.13 3.04 10.58
CA TRP A 43 -0.95 2.74 11.41
C TRP A 43 0.29 2.73 10.53
N ILE A 44 0.79 3.90 10.20
CA ILE A 44 2.02 3.99 9.40
C ILE A 44 3.27 3.61 10.22
N ASN A 45 3.13 3.63 11.57
CA ASN A 45 4.24 3.34 12.48
C ASN A 45 5.50 4.13 12.10
N ASP A 46 6.62 3.42 11.84
CA ASP A 46 7.89 4.00 11.42
C ASP A 46 8.11 3.93 9.89
N ALA A 47 7.07 3.60 9.09
CA ALA A 47 7.22 3.44 7.65
C ALA A 47 7.49 4.76 6.93
N ASP A 48 7.07 5.91 7.48
CA ASP A 48 7.34 7.24 6.92
C ASP A 48 8.85 7.48 6.75
N TRP A 49 9.66 7.07 7.73
CA TRP A 49 11.12 7.12 7.64
C TRP A 49 11.66 6.22 6.49
N LEU A 50 11.14 4.99 6.39
CA LEU A 50 11.54 4.06 5.34
C LEU A 50 11.16 4.60 3.95
N PHE A 51 9.96 5.13 3.81
CA PHE A 51 9.47 5.73 2.56
C PHE A 51 10.33 6.92 2.15
N LYS A 52 10.62 7.83 3.10
CA LYS A 52 11.49 8.97 2.82
C LYS A 52 12.87 8.53 2.33
N LYS A 53 13.49 7.57 3.00
CA LYS A 53 14.78 7.00 2.59
C LYS A 53 14.73 6.48 1.16
N ILE A 54 13.68 5.70 0.82
CA ILE A 54 13.56 5.08 -0.51
C ILE A 54 13.30 6.15 -1.58
N VAL A 55 12.42 7.13 -1.32
CA VAL A 55 12.16 8.24 -2.24
C VAL A 55 13.43 9.08 -2.48
N ASP A 56 14.25 9.30 -1.45
CA ASP A 56 15.53 9.99 -1.60
C ASP A 56 16.51 9.22 -2.52
N GLU A 57 16.47 7.86 -2.49
CA GLU A 57 17.28 6.97 -3.33
C GLU A 57 16.68 6.71 -4.73
N CYS A 58 15.45 7.13 -5.00
CA CYS A 58 14.82 6.95 -6.31
C CYS A 58 15.42 7.86 -7.37
N ASP A 59 15.48 7.35 -8.59
CA ASP A 59 15.65 8.12 -9.81
C ASP A 59 14.28 8.44 -10.43
N ASN A 60 14.27 9.30 -11.47
CA ASN A 60 13.07 9.48 -12.28
C ASN A 60 12.68 8.15 -12.94
N ASP A 61 11.36 7.95 -13.08
CA ASP A 61 10.74 6.75 -13.64
C ASP A 61 10.89 5.48 -12.78
N ASP A 62 11.41 5.60 -11.56
CA ASP A 62 11.35 4.52 -10.59
C ASP A 62 9.91 4.20 -10.20
N HIS A 63 9.61 2.91 -10.05
CA HIS A 63 8.29 2.42 -9.75
C HIS A 63 8.25 1.80 -8.34
N LEU A 64 7.36 2.30 -7.52
CA LEU A 64 7.10 1.87 -6.16
C LEU A 64 5.73 1.21 -6.08
N VAL A 65 5.59 0.19 -5.25
CA VAL A 65 4.33 -0.54 -5.03
C VAL A 65 4.11 -0.74 -3.54
N GLU A 66 2.88 -0.53 -3.10
CA GLU A 66 2.36 -0.90 -1.79
C GLU A 66 1.26 -1.94 -1.95
N ILE A 67 1.26 -2.95 -1.09
CA ILE A 67 0.22 -3.97 -0.95
C ILE A 67 -0.40 -3.82 0.43
N GLY A 68 -1.69 -3.48 0.45
CA GLY A 68 -2.41 -3.08 1.66
C GLY A 68 -2.50 -1.56 1.77
N THR A 69 -3.65 -1.01 1.44
CA THR A 69 -3.88 0.45 1.40
C THR A 69 -4.71 0.92 2.59
N TYR A 70 -5.67 0.10 3.02
CA TYR A 70 -6.62 0.43 4.08
C TYR A 70 -7.34 1.76 3.80
N PHE A 71 -7.26 2.77 4.71
CA PHE A 71 -7.78 4.13 4.48
C PHE A 71 -6.82 5.03 3.69
N GLY A 72 -5.63 4.55 3.36
CA GLY A 72 -4.65 5.25 2.55
C GLY A 72 -3.72 6.18 3.32
N GLN A 73 -3.51 5.99 4.64
CA GLN A 73 -2.57 6.81 5.41
C GLN A 73 -1.15 6.70 4.85
N SER A 74 -0.66 5.47 4.65
CA SER A 74 0.65 5.18 4.07
C SER A 74 0.75 5.66 2.62
N ALA A 75 -0.30 5.43 1.82
CA ALA A 75 -0.38 5.90 0.44
C ALA A 75 -0.31 7.43 0.34
N CYS A 76 -0.99 8.15 1.23
CA CYS A 76 -0.94 9.61 1.30
C CYS A 76 0.43 10.11 1.75
N CYS A 77 1.07 9.46 2.73
CA CYS A 77 2.44 9.77 3.13
C CYS A 77 3.41 9.65 1.95
N MET A 78 3.35 8.52 1.22
CA MET A 78 4.17 8.30 0.04
C MET A 78 3.90 9.35 -1.04
N GLY A 79 2.63 9.66 -1.32
CA GLY A 79 2.25 10.68 -2.31
C GLY A 79 2.81 12.06 -1.97
N GLU A 80 2.77 12.48 -0.70
CA GLU A 80 3.38 13.74 -0.26
C GLU A 80 4.91 13.72 -0.41
N LEU A 81 5.57 12.61 -0.07
CA LEU A 81 7.02 12.48 -0.23
C LEU A 81 7.41 12.56 -1.71
N ILE A 82 6.67 11.90 -2.61
CA ILE A 82 6.92 11.95 -4.05
C ILE A 82 6.71 13.37 -4.58
N LYS A 83 5.58 14.02 -4.25
CA LYS A 83 5.31 15.43 -4.61
C LYS A 83 6.45 16.35 -4.19
N ASN A 84 6.92 16.21 -2.95
CA ASN A 84 7.97 17.05 -2.40
C ASN A 84 9.35 16.76 -2.99
N SER A 85 9.61 15.55 -3.46
CA SER A 85 10.88 15.15 -4.09
C SER A 85 11.11 15.82 -5.44
N LYS A 86 10.04 16.27 -6.11
CA LYS A 86 10.03 16.81 -7.48
C LYS A 86 10.56 15.82 -8.53
N LYS A 87 10.64 14.53 -8.19
CA LYS A 87 11.03 13.45 -9.10
C LYS A 87 9.79 12.88 -9.78
N ASN A 88 9.95 12.36 -10.99
CA ASN A 88 8.92 11.60 -11.68
C ASN A 88 8.96 10.15 -11.19
N ILE A 89 8.28 9.86 -10.07
CA ILE A 89 8.20 8.51 -9.48
C ILE A 89 6.79 7.99 -9.67
N ILE A 90 6.67 6.74 -10.11
CA ILE A 90 5.39 6.04 -10.24
C ILE A 90 5.11 5.30 -8.95
N PHE A 91 3.93 5.49 -8.36
CA PHE A 91 3.54 4.77 -7.16
C PHE A 91 2.14 4.17 -7.29
N ASP A 92 2.07 2.86 -7.12
CA ASP A 92 0.83 2.08 -7.09
C ASP A 92 0.53 1.63 -5.67
N SER A 93 -0.64 1.99 -5.15
CA SER A 93 -1.18 1.50 -3.87
C SER A 93 -2.32 0.54 -4.17
N ILE A 94 -2.18 -0.71 -3.74
CA ILE A 94 -3.00 -1.85 -4.15
C ILE A 94 -3.66 -2.50 -2.95
N ASP A 95 -4.99 -2.67 -3.03
CA ASP A 95 -5.77 -3.38 -2.01
C ASP A 95 -6.98 -4.06 -2.66
N SER A 96 -7.45 -5.14 -2.11
CA SER A 96 -8.72 -5.77 -2.52
C SER A 96 -9.92 -4.95 -2.08
N PHE A 97 -9.79 -4.21 -0.98
CA PHE A 97 -10.84 -3.45 -0.32
C PHE A 97 -12.08 -4.29 0.07
N GLU A 98 -11.95 -5.61 0.13
CA GLU A 98 -13.10 -6.52 0.34
C GLU A 98 -13.48 -6.73 1.80
N THR A 99 -12.58 -6.51 2.75
CA THR A 99 -12.69 -7.11 4.08
C THR A 99 -12.99 -6.14 5.22
N LEU A 100 -13.20 -4.87 4.96
CA LEU A 100 -13.35 -3.91 6.04
C LEU A 100 -14.82 -3.59 6.30
N ASP A 101 -15.44 -4.38 7.21
CA ASP A 101 -16.70 -3.99 7.84
C ASP A 101 -16.46 -2.67 8.62
N PRO A 102 -17.17 -1.58 8.28
CA PRO A 102 -17.04 -0.31 8.99
C PRO A 102 -17.26 -0.41 10.50
N SER A 103 -18.04 -1.39 10.98
CA SER A 103 -18.26 -1.64 12.41
C SER A 103 -17.03 -2.21 13.09
N PHE A 104 -16.25 -3.03 12.40
CA PHE A 104 -14.97 -3.55 12.87
C PHE A 104 -13.96 -2.42 13.03
N ILE A 105 -13.88 -1.54 12.04
CA ILE A 105 -13.00 -0.37 12.03
C ILE A 105 -13.32 0.56 13.20
N ALA A 106 -14.59 0.91 13.39
CA ALA A 106 -15.03 1.78 14.49
C ALA A 106 -14.76 1.19 15.88
N GLY A 107 -14.72 -0.15 16.00
CA GLY A 107 -14.38 -0.85 17.24
C GLY A 107 -12.89 -0.80 17.58
N PHE A 108 -12.01 -0.76 16.58
CA PHE A 108 -10.55 -0.77 16.79
C PHE A 108 -9.96 0.62 17.07
N HIS A 109 -10.59 1.70 16.56
CA HIS A 109 -10.08 3.07 16.66
C HIS A 109 -11.16 4.09 16.98
N PRO A 110 -11.84 3.97 18.13
CA PRO A 110 -12.89 4.91 18.48
C PRO A 110 -12.39 6.37 18.54
N ASP A 111 -11.12 6.60 18.86
CA ASP A 111 -10.55 7.94 18.97
C ASP A 111 -10.17 8.54 17.61
N GLN A 112 -9.58 7.77 16.71
CA GLN A 112 -9.27 8.21 15.35
C GLN A 112 -10.52 8.43 14.52
N PHE A 113 -11.60 7.70 14.79
CA PHE A 113 -12.88 7.81 14.10
C PHE A 113 -13.89 8.74 14.74
N LYS A 114 -13.61 9.32 15.91
CA LYS A 114 -14.51 10.35 16.55
C LYS A 114 -14.71 11.56 15.66
N ASP A 115 -13.65 12.02 15.00
CA ASP A 115 -13.67 13.16 14.11
C ASP A 115 -14.08 12.77 12.68
N TYR A 116 -13.89 11.52 12.30
CA TYR A 116 -14.52 10.90 11.15
C TYR A 116 -16.00 10.68 11.47
N ARG A 117 -16.80 11.72 11.28
CA ARG A 117 -18.25 11.55 11.26
C ARG A 117 -18.60 10.68 10.09
N PHE A 118 -18.53 9.35 10.30
CA PHE A 118 -19.05 8.38 9.35
C PHE A 118 -20.52 8.68 9.12
N SER A 119 -20.79 9.55 8.17
CA SER A 119 -22.13 9.68 7.65
C SER A 119 -22.58 8.30 7.18
N LYS A 120 -23.87 8.06 7.17
CA LYS A 120 -24.42 6.80 6.69
C LYS A 120 -23.88 6.44 5.30
N GLU A 121 -23.57 7.46 4.51
CA GLU A 121 -23.06 7.35 3.16
C GLU A 121 -21.58 6.90 3.09
N LEU A 122 -20.72 7.36 4.00
CA LEU A 122 -19.32 6.84 4.09
C LEU A 122 -19.30 5.36 4.45
N LYS A 123 -20.23 4.89 5.30
CA LYS A 123 -20.36 3.48 5.65
C LYS A 123 -20.73 2.59 4.47
N THR A 124 -21.28 3.16 3.41
CA THR A 124 -21.71 2.44 2.21
C THR A 124 -20.84 2.73 0.98
N ALA A 125 -19.90 3.67 1.10
CA ALA A 125 -18.98 3.97 0.00
C ALA A 125 -17.91 2.87 -0.14
N PRO A 126 -17.55 2.48 -1.37
CA PRO A 126 -16.39 1.63 -1.57
C PRO A 126 -15.14 2.27 -0.95
N MET A 127 -14.35 1.49 -0.20
CA MET A 127 -13.18 1.98 0.51
C MET A 127 -12.17 2.64 -0.44
N SER A 128 -12.00 2.10 -1.64
CA SER A 128 -11.15 2.69 -2.68
C SER A 128 -11.55 4.14 -3.04
N ASN A 129 -12.83 4.47 -2.97
CA ASN A 129 -13.32 5.83 -3.22
C ASN A 129 -12.99 6.76 -2.05
N ILE A 130 -12.98 6.23 -0.82
CA ILE A 130 -12.56 6.99 0.37
C ILE A 130 -11.07 7.34 0.26
N VAL A 131 -10.23 6.37 -0.12
CA VAL A 131 -8.80 6.62 -0.35
C VAL A 131 -8.58 7.69 -1.43
N LYS A 132 -9.25 7.57 -2.58
CA LYS A 132 -9.17 8.57 -3.66
C LYS A 132 -9.61 9.97 -3.19
N MET A 133 -10.62 10.03 -2.33
CA MET A 133 -11.05 11.29 -1.72
C MET A 133 -9.96 11.91 -0.83
N HIS A 134 -9.25 11.10 -0.03
CA HIS A 134 -8.13 11.58 0.79
C HIS A 134 -7.02 12.15 -0.08
N LEU A 135 -6.62 11.43 -1.13
CA LEU A 135 -5.60 11.89 -2.08
C LEU A 135 -5.96 13.22 -2.72
N ASP A 136 -7.22 13.39 -3.07
CA ASP A 136 -7.74 14.60 -3.70
C ASP A 136 -7.81 15.78 -2.71
N ILE A 137 -8.21 15.56 -1.44
CA ILE A 137 -8.18 16.58 -0.39
C ILE A 137 -6.76 17.09 -0.14
N LEU A 138 -5.78 16.20 -0.15
CA LEU A 138 -4.35 16.52 0.03
C LEU A 138 -3.66 17.01 -1.25
N GLU A 139 -4.39 17.08 -2.37
CA GLU A 139 -3.85 17.48 -3.68
C GLU A 139 -2.63 16.64 -4.13
N ILE A 140 -2.73 15.32 -3.92
CA ILE A 140 -1.71 14.32 -4.26
C ILE A 140 -2.25 13.17 -5.13
N ASP A 141 -3.44 13.31 -5.67
CA ASP A 141 -4.10 12.33 -6.53
C ASP A 141 -3.29 11.99 -7.81
N ASN A 142 -2.50 12.93 -8.29
CA ASN A 142 -1.60 12.73 -9.44
C ASN A 142 -0.30 11.94 -9.09
N PHE A 143 -0.05 11.66 -7.83
CA PHE A 143 1.17 10.99 -7.36
C PHE A 143 0.93 9.56 -6.87
N VAL A 144 -0.32 9.12 -6.79
CA VAL A 144 -0.71 7.81 -6.29
C VAL A 144 -1.75 7.15 -7.18
N ASN A 145 -1.44 5.99 -7.71
CA ASN A 145 -2.39 5.16 -8.46
C ASN A 145 -3.04 4.15 -7.51
N VAL A 146 -4.31 4.32 -7.18
CA VAL A 146 -5.07 3.35 -6.38
C VAL A 146 -5.60 2.25 -7.28
N LYS A 147 -5.22 1.02 -7.02
CA LYS A 147 -5.64 -0.17 -7.76
C LYS A 147 -6.41 -1.13 -6.86
N VAL A 148 -7.59 -1.57 -7.32
CA VAL A 148 -8.40 -2.58 -6.63
C VAL A 148 -7.99 -3.95 -7.15
N CYS A 149 -7.24 -4.71 -6.35
CA CYS A 149 -6.76 -6.03 -6.73
C CYS A 149 -6.31 -6.82 -5.49
N GLU A 150 -6.53 -8.14 -5.49
CA GLU A 150 -5.93 -9.02 -4.50
C GLU A 150 -4.41 -9.12 -4.70
N SER A 151 -3.64 -9.22 -3.61
CA SER A 151 -2.18 -9.31 -3.66
C SER A 151 -1.68 -10.49 -4.49
N ASN A 152 -2.41 -11.62 -4.45
CA ASN A 152 -2.08 -12.83 -5.21
C ASN A 152 -2.00 -12.61 -6.73
N TYR A 153 -2.69 -11.60 -7.26
CA TYR A 153 -2.73 -11.28 -8.69
C TYR A 153 -1.93 -10.00 -9.02
N ALA A 154 -1.70 -9.14 -8.06
CA ALA A 154 -1.11 -7.81 -8.26
C ALA A 154 0.30 -7.88 -8.88
N HIS A 155 1.10 -8.91 -8.55
CA HIS A 155 2.44 -9.08 -9.11
C HIS A 155 2.47 -9.26 -10.64
N HIS A 156 1.36 -9.66 -11.26
CA HIS A 156 1.26 -9.80 -12.73
C HIS A 156 1.24 -8.47 -13.47
N PHE A 157 1.01 -7.34 -12.79
CA PHE A 157 1.08 -6.02 -13.40
C PHE A 157 2.51 -5.60 -13.75
N TYR A 158 3.53 -6.26 -13.20
CA TYR A 158 4.90 -5.81 -13.22
C TYR A 158 5.83 -6.82 -13.90
N ASP A 159 6.76 -6.29 -14.67
CA ASP A 159 7.84 -7.08 -15.25
C ASP A 159 8.89 -7.42 -14.18
N ASP A 160 9.66 -8.49 -14.40
CA ASP A 160 10.75 -8.83 -13.51
C ASP A 160 11.83 -7.73 -13.51
N ASN A 161 12.44 -7.47 -12.35
CA ASN A 161 13.45 -6.43 -12.14
C ASN A 161 13.01 -4.99 -12.53
N SER A 162 11.73 -4.65 -12.37
CA SER A 162 11.19 -3.33 -12.72
C SER A 162 10.94 -2.43 -11.52
N LEU A 163 10.72 -3.00 -10.33
CA LEU A 163 10.28 -2.23 -9.15
C LEU A 163 11.45 -1.80 -8.27
N LYS A 164 11.49 -0.52 -7.91
CA LYS A 164 12.43 0.02 -6.93
C LYS A 164 12.05 -0.35 -5.51
N MET A 165 10.74 -0.41 -5.20
CA MET A 165 10.23 -0.81 -3.89
C MET A 165 8.96 -1.64 -4.04
N VAL A 166 8.84 -2.65 -3.20
CA VAL A 166 7.56 -3.29 -2.85
C VAL A 166 7.42 -3.27 -1.34
N TYR A 167 6.37 -2.61 -0.85
CA TYR A 167 6.01 -2.53 0.56
C TYR A 167 4.80 -3.42 0.85
N LEU A 168 4.95 -4.38 1.74
CA LEU A 168 3.94 -5.37 2.08
C LEU A 168 3.33 -5.02 3.44
N ASP A 169 2.08 -4.59 3.45
CA ASP A 169 1.31 -4.17 4.63
C ASP A 169 -0.16 -4.67 4.55
N GLY A 170 -0.30 -5.90 4.10
CA GLY A 170 -1.60 -6.54 3.95
C GLY A 170 -1.90 -7.54 5.08
N ASP A 171 -2.08 -8.81 4.72
CA ASP A 171 -2.38 -9.88 5.67
C ASP A 171 -1.10 -10.36 6.39
N HIS A 172 -1.15 -10.44 7.72
CA HIS A 172 -0.01 -10.81 8.58
C HIS A 172 0.11 -12.33 8.81
N ARG A 173 -0.77 -13.14 8.20
CA ARG A 173 -0.68 -14.61 8.26
C ARG A 173 0.53 -15.08 7.45
N TYR A 174 1.23 -16.08 8.00
CA TYR A 174 2.44 -16.63 7.40
C TYR A 174 2.29 -16.94 5.91
N ASP A 175 1.26 -17.69 5.54
CA ASP A 175 1.08 -18.17 4.16
C ASP A 175 0.91 -17.01 3.18
N GLN A 176 0.14 -15.98 3.57
CA GLN A 176 -0.12 -14.85 2.69
C GLN A 176 1.12 -13.98 2.52
N ILE A 177 1.74 -13.55 3.62
CA ILE A 177 2.95 -12.70 3.54
C ILE A 177 4.11 -13.42 2.86
N PHE A 178 4.27 -14.73 3.08
CA PHE A 178 5.31 -15.52 2.41
C PHE A 178 5.05 -15.64 0.90
N ASN A 179 3.79 -15.80 0.48
CA ASN A 179 3.41 -15.82 -0.92
C ASN A 179 3.63 -14.45 -1.58
N ASP A 180 3.29 -13.36 -0.92
CA ASP A 180 3.52 -12.01 -1.43
C ASP A 180 5.01 -11.73 -1.60
N MET A 181 5.84 -12.03 -0.59
CA MET A 181 7.30 -11.95 -0.69
C MET A 181 7.83 -12.73 -1.91
N LYS A 182 7.35 -13.96 -2.08
CA LYS A 182 7.79 -14.85 -3.16
C LYS A 182 7.40 -14.35 -4.54
N SER A 183 6.20 -13.82 -4.67
CA SER A 183 5.65 -13.34 -5.94
C SER A 183 6.25 -12.01 -6.37
N PHE A 184 6.54 -11.13 -5.41
CA PHE A 184 7.10 -9.81 -5.71
C PHE A 184 8.63 -9.78 -5.74
N TRP A 185 9.34 -10.73 -5.12
CA TRP A 185 10.80 -10.73 -5.14
C TRP A 185 11.43 -10.69 -6.54
N PRO A 186 10.95 -11.45 -7.52
CA PRO A 186 11.46 -11.33 -8.89
C PRO A 186 11.26 -9.94 -9.49
N LYS A 187 10.19 -9.24 -9.08
CA LYS A 187 9.81 -7.92 -9.62
C LYS A 187 10.71 -6.80 -9.13
N VAL A 188 11.27 -6.94 -7.91
CA VAL A 188 12.21 -5.96 -7.36
C VAL A 188 13.49 -5.94 -8.18
N LYS A 189 13.94 -4.77 -8.60
CA LYS A 189 15.20 -4.59 -9.35
C LYS A 189 16.44 -4.67 -8.45
N SER A 190 17.63 -4.89 -9.03
CA SER A 190 18.89 -4.76 -8.28
C SER A 190 19.01 -3.36 -7.69
N GLY A 191 19.42 -3.25 -6.43
CA GLY A 191 19.44 -1.99 -5.66
C GLY A 191 18.07 -1.53 -5.18
N GLY A 192 16.99 -2.29 -5.47
CA GLY A 192 15.65 -2.04 -4.97
C GLY A 192 15.38 -2.72 -3.62
N TYR A 193 14.15 -2.56 -3.12
CA TYR A 193 13.74 -2.97 -1.78
C TYR A 193 12.48 -3.84 -1.82
N LEU A 194 12.53 -5.00 -1.16
CA LEU A 194 11.35 -5.67 -0.64
C LEU A 194 11.27 -5.34 0.84
N CYS A 195 10.18 -4.74 1.27
CA CYS A 195 10.00 -4.27 2.65
C CYS A 195 8.56 -4.43 3.10
N GLY A 196 8.29 -4.17 4.35
CA GLY A 196 6.93 -4.26 4.89
C GLY A 196 6.84 -3.86 6.35
N ASP A 197 5.62 -3.89 6.88
CA ASP A 197 5.32 -3.59 8.28
C ASP A 197 5.16 -4.86 9.11
N ASP A 198 4.73 -4.67 10.34
CA ASP A 198 4.23 -5.70 11.24
C ASP A 198 5.20 -6.83 11.60
N ILE A 199 6.51 -6.53 11.62
CA ILE A 199 7.55 -7.49 12.05
C ILE A 199 7.34 -7.99 13.49
N ILE A 200 6.45 -7.35 14.23
CA ILE A 200 6.07 -7.78 15.58
C ILE A 200 5.21 -9.05 15.57
N PHE A 201 4.46 -9.34 14.51
CA PHE A 201 3.62 -10.53 14.39
C PHE A 201 4.44 -11.77 14.02
N ASP A 202 4.13 -12.89 14.67
CA ASP A 202 4.88 -14.14 14.48
C ASP A 202 4.78 -14.69 13.03
N GLY A 203 3.66 -14.49 12.36
CA GLY A 203 3.49 -14.86 10.95
C GLY A 203 4.50 -14.15 10.05
N VAL A 204 4.66 -12.83 10.22
CA VAL A 204 5.61 -12.01 9.47
C VAL A 204 7.06 -12.37 9.81
N LYS A 205 7.39 -12.53 11.11
CA LYS A 205 8.74 -12.96 11.54
C LYS A 205 9.16 -14.28 10.94
N THR A 206 8.26 -15.26 10.98
CA THR A 206 8.53 -16.61 10.46
C THR A 206 8.67 -16.58 8.95
N ALA A 207 7.75 -15.91 8.25
CA ALA A 207 7.81 -15.76 6.81
C ALA A 207 9.12 -15.10 6.34
N LEU A 208 9.55 -14.01 7.00
CA LEU A 208 10.79 -13.32 6.69
C LEU A 208 12.02 -14.22 6.94
N SER A 209 12.01 -15.01 8.02
CA SER A 209 13.08 -15.95 8.33
C SER A 209 13.22 -17.03 7.26
N ASP A 210 12.11 -17.67 6.90
CA ASP A 210 12.08 -18.74 5.91
C ASP A 210 12.40 -18.22 4.49
N PHE A 211 11.92 -17.01 4.19
CA PHE A 211 12.24 -16.34 2.94
C PHE A 211 13.75 -16.09 2.80
N LYS A 212 14.39 -15.58 3.86
CA LYS A 212 15.85 -15.39 3.90
C LYS A 212 16.62 -16.70 3.64
N LEU A 213 16.21 -17.78 4.29
CA LEU A 213 16.82 -19.10 4.10
C LEU A 213 16.65 -19.60 2.66
N LYS A 214 15.42 -19.56 2.15
CA LYS A 214 15.07 -20.02 0.82
C LYS A 214 15.84 -19.31 -0.29
N TYR A 215 15.94 -18.00 -0.21
CA TYR A 215 16.58 -17.15 -1.23
C TYR A 215 18.04 -16.83 -0.91
N LYS A 216 18.61 -17.42 0.14
CA LYS A 216 19.99 -17.22 0.59
C LYS A 216 20.35 -15.74 0.77
N ILE A 217 19.40 -14.98 1.33
CA ILE A 217 19.57 -13.53 1.57
C ILE A 217 20.63 -13.32 2.66
N ASN A 218 21.63 -12.49 2.34
CA ASN A 218 22.64 -12.12 3.33
C ASN A 218 22.00 -11.32 4.47
N SER A 219 22.31 -11.66 5.72
CA SER A 219 21.76 -10.99 6.88
C SER A 219 22.10 -9.49 6.93
N ASN A 220 23.20 -9.06 6.31
CA ASN A 220 23.57 -7.65 6.20
C ASN A 220 22.67 -6.85 5.25
N ASP A 221 21.93 -7.53 4.36
CA ASP A 221 20.99 -6.90 3.44
C ASP A 221 19.57 -6.77 4.04
N VAL A 222 19.37 -7.28 5.26
CA VAL A 222 18.10 -7.22 6.00
C VAL A 222 18.24 -6.25 7.16
N LYS A 223 17.37 -5.25 7.18
CA LYS A 223 17.25 -4.32 8.30
C LYS A 223 15.86 -4.40 8.90
N ARG A 224 15.77 -4.06 10.17
CA ARG A 224 14.52 -4.00 10.94
C ARG A 224 14.58 -2.80 11.87
N ASN A 225 13.43 -2.19 12.08
CA ASN A 225 13.19 -1.31 13.21
C ASN A 225 12.12 -1.92 14.13
N THR A 226 11.37 -1.12 14.87
CA THR A 226 10.36 -1.62 15.80
C THR A 226 9.22 -2.37 15.09
N PHE A 227 8.76 -1.87 13.94
CA PHE A 227 7.60 -2.39 13.21
C PHE A 227 7.94 -2.82 11.79
N CYS A 228 8.80 -2.07 11.09
CA CYS A 228 9.11 -2.32 9.68
C CYS A 228 10.35 -3.22 9.49
N TRP A 229 10.40 -3.86 8.34
CA TRP A 229 11.55 -4.62 7.85
C TRP A 229 11.85 -4.25 6.40
N GLU A 230 13.10 -4.39 5.99
CA GLU A 230 13.54 -4.19 4.61
C GLU A 230 14.61 -5.20 4.20
N ILE A 231 14.55 -5.63 2.95
CA ILE A 231 15.59 -6.40 2.26
C ILE A 231 16.04 -5.60 1.04
N LYS A 232 17.32 -5.23 0.98
CA LYS A 232 17.88 -4.63 -0.23
C LYS A 232 18.34 -5.72 -1.18
N LYS A 233 17.81 -5.75 -2.40
CA LYS A 233 18.19 -6.72 -3.44
C LYS A 233 19.53 -6.30 -4.06
N ARG A 234 20.48 -7.24 -4.12
CA ARG A 234 21.79 -7.02 -4.77
C ARG A 234 21.71 -7.23 -6.27
#